data_3040ac9561184b5e307bcce2fad04886
#
_entry.id   3040ac9561184b5e307bcce2fad04886
#
_cell.length_a   1.000
_cell.length_b   1.000
_cell.length_c   1.000
_cell.angle_alpha   90.00
_cell.angle_beta   90.00
_cell.angle_gamma   90.00
#
_symmetry.space_group_name_H-M   'P 1'
#
loop_
_entity.id
_entity.type
_entity.pdbx_description
1 polymer ?
#
loop_
_entity_poly.entity_id
_entity_poly.type
_entity_poly.pdbx_seq_one_letter_code
_entity_poly.pdbx_strand_id
1 'polypeptide(L)'
;MSDSSYSDGAAAQSARGTAPRPEQAAPRLMLKGISKQYPAVRANDDVTLIVAPGEIHAVLGENGAGKSTLMKIIYGAVRPDAGEIQWEGETLEIASPAAARKLGIGMVFQHFSLFETLTVGENIALALDEPFDLKALAKRIREVSADYGLDIDPQRHVHSLTVGERQRVEIVRCLLQNPRLLIMDEPTSVLTPQAVRKLFATLRRLAAEGCSILYISHKLDEIQELCDTATVMRGGRVTGHVKPKEETHASLAQLMVGHSLPDYTRREHNPGEVLLDVKALSVTSDDPFGTSLDNVSFAVHAGEIFGIAGVSGNGQAELLSALSGEKRGASRQPADAIRICGKPAGRLGAGARRALGFGFVPEERLGRGAVPAMTLSENALLTAHRQKMVSSGWIRAGAMRAFAKRCIEAFDVRCGGAEALAQSLSGGNLQKYIVGREILQAPKVLVVAQPTWGVDVGAAAFIRQQLLDLSARGVAILVISEELEELFDICDRIAVLAGGRLSPVRATGATNAEEIGRWMAGLFGGREGTAPSAGHPAHV
;
A
#
# COMPACT_ATOMS: atom_id res chain seq x y z
N MET A 1 62.06 53.50 -57.13
CA MET A 1 62.65 52.24 -57.60
C MET A 1 62.05 51.13 -56.75
N SER A 2 61.35 50.24 -57.47
CA SER A 2 60.94 48.85 -57.15
C SER A 2 60.17 48.61 -55.86
N ASP A 3 58.86 48.43 -55.93
CA ASP A 3 58.12 47.21 -56.30
C ASP A 3 58.41 46.01 -55.39
N SER A 4 57.42 45.61 -54.64
CA SER A 4 56.88 44.28 -54.75
C SER A 4 55.65 44.11 -53.86
N SER A 5 54.54 43.82 -54.53
CA SER A 5 53.31 43.29 -54.08
C SER A 5 53.46 41.96 -53.35
N TYR A 6 52.71 41.78 -52.24
CA TYR A 6 52.25 40.46 -51.84
C TYR A 6 50.81 40.51 -51.41
N SER A 7 50.10 39.63 -52.02
CA SER A 7 48.68 39.45 -52.05
C SER A 7 48.06 38.99 -50.71
N ASP A 8 46.86 39.52 -50.48
CA ASP A 8 45.85 39.07 -49.55
C ASP A 8 45.58 37.57 -49.56
N GLY A 9 45.62 36.99 -48.38
CA GLY A 9 45.04 35.68 -48.05
C GLY A 9 44.01 35.84 -46.94
N ALA A 10 42.83 36.25 -47.33
CA ALA A 10 41.71 36.29 -46.41
C ALA A 10 41.32 34.88 -45.97
N ALA A 11 41.71 34.46 -44.76
CA ALA A 11 41.22 33.27 -44.10
C ALA A 11 39.79 33.51 -43.63
N ALA A 12 38.83 32.87 -44.30
CA ALA A 12 37.46 32.77 -43.89
C ALA A 12 37.39 32.03 -42.55
N GLN A 13 37.23 32.75 -41.45
CA GLN A 13 36.77 32.19 -40.17
C GLN A 13 35.35 31.75 -40.35
N SER A 14 35.15 30.42 -40.53
CA SER A 14 33.85 29.75 -40.44
C SER A 14 33.23 30.04 -39.07
N ALA A 15 32.21 30.84 -39.04
CA ALA A 15 31.30 30.96 -37.90
C ALA A 15 30.75 29.56 -37.59
N ARG A 16 31.36 28.90 -36.60
CA ARG A 16 30.70 27.76 -35.95
C ARG A 16 29.45 28.31 -35.30
N GLY A 17 28.31 28.12 -35.97
CA GLY A 17 27.00 28.34 -35.41
C GLY A 17 26.94 27.55 -34.09
N THR A 18 26.84 28.28 -33.00
CA THR A 18 26.38 27.74 -31.73
C THR A 18 25.05 27.04 -32.00
N ALA A 19 25.03 25.72 -31.84
CA ALA A 19 23.77 24.96 -31.86
C ALA A 19 22.80 25.70 -30.92
N PRO A 20 21.55 25.94 -31.35
CA PRO A 20 20.58 26.58 -30.48
C PRO A 20 20.49 25.75 -29.19
N ARG A 21 20.58 26.39 -28.04
CA ARG A 21 20.18 25.80 -26.77
C ARG A 21 18.81 25.15 -27.01
N PRO A 22 18.56 23.92 -26.57
CA PRO A 22 17.23 23.33 -26.72
C PRO A 22 16.23 24.35 -26.16
N GLU A 23 15.42 24.93 -27.05
CA GLU A 23 14.25 25.72 -26.68
C GLU A 23 13.53 24.86 -25.65
N GLN A 24 13.17 25.44 -24.51
CA GLN A 24 12.50 24.74 -23.44
C GLN A 24 11.23 24.16 -24.04
N ALA A 25 11.24 22.85 -24.29
CA ALA A 25 10.08 22.15 -24.80
C ALA A 25 8.90 22.44 -23.86
N ALA A 26 7.73 22.75 -24.44
CA ALA A 26 6.53 23.00 -23.62
C ALA A 26 6.33 21.83 -22.63
N PRO A 27 5.97 22.12 -21.38
CA PRO A 27 5.72 21.06 -20.41
C PRO A 27 4.63 20.12 -20.92
N ARG A 28 4.77 18.82 -20.63
CA ARG A 28 3.74 17.83 -20.96
C ARG A 28 2.43 18.17 -20.31
N LEU A 29 2.47 18.50 -19.03
CA LEU A 29 1.34 18.92 -18.21
C LEU A 29 1.75 20.10 -17.35
N MET A 30 0.91 21.13 -17.29
CA MET A 30 1.02 22.20 -16.31
C MET A 30 -0.35 22.45 -15.68
N LEU A 31 -0.39 22.38 -14.37
CA LEU A 31 -1.52 22.80 -13.55
C LEU A 31 -1.19 24.16 -12.95
N LYS A 32 -2.09 25.12 -13.05
CA LYS A 32 -1.94 26.48 -12.49
C LYS A 32 -3.10 26.80 -11.55
N GLY A 33 -2.81 26.92 -10.26
CA GLY A 33 -3.77 27.37 -9.26
C GLY A 33 -4.98 26.46 -9.07
N ILE A 34 -4.83 25.16 -9.30
CA ILE A 34 -5.94 24.20 -9.21
C ILE A 34 -6.50 24.16 -7.80
N SER A 35 -7.81 24.42 -7.69
CA SER A 35 -8.53 24.36 -6.41
C SER A 35 -9.76 23.47 -6.52
N LYS A 36 -10.02 22.70 -5.44
CA LYS A 36 -11.20 21.84 -5.32
C LYS A 36 -11.73 21.83 -3.90
N GLN A 37 -12.99 22.23 -3.75
CA GLN A 37 -13.73 22.26 -2.50
C GLN A 37 -14.76 21.13 -2.46
N TYR A 38 -14.79 20.37 -1.38
CA TYR A 38 -15.89 19.47 -1.01
C TYR A 38 -16.63 20.05 0.21
N PRO A 39 -17.86 19.62 0.53
CA PRO A 39 -18.65 20.23 1.60
C PRO A 39 -17.94 20.40 2.94
N ALA A 40 -17.06 19.43 3.30
CA ALA A 40 -16.38 19.43 4.58
C ALA A 40 -14.87 19.73 4.50
N VAL A 41 -14.26 19.76 3.28
CA VAL A 41 -12.82 19.88 3.14
C VAL A 41 -12.42 20.53 1.82
N ARG A 42 -11.42 21.41 1.86
CA ARG A 42 -10.74 21.94 0.68
C ARG A 42 -9.63 20.96 0.30
N ALA A 43 -9.90 20.13 -0.68
CA ALA A 43 -9.01 19.04 -1.06
C ALA A 43 -7.77 19.52 -1.84
N ASN A 44 -7.94 20.54 -2.68
CA ASN A 44 -6.84 21.23 -3.35
C ASN A 44 -7.05 22.75 -3.21
N ASP A 45 -5.98 23.48 -2.94
CA ASP A 45 -5.98 24.92 -2.68
C ASP A 45 -4.77 25.54 -3.37
N ASP A 46 -5.01 26.16 -4.53
CA ASP A 46 -4.01 26.87 -5.35
C ASP A 46 -2.82 25.97 -5.75
N VAL A 47 -3.10 24.74 -6.20
CA VAL A 47 -2.07 23.76 -6.56
C VAL A 47 -1.50 24.06 -7.93
N THR A 48 -0.18 24.27 -7.99
CA THR A 48 0.61 24.39 -9.23
C THR A 48 1.56 23.21 -9.34
N LEU A 49 1.57 22.54 -10.52
CA LEU A 49 2.40 21.36 -10.80
C LEU A 49 2.83 21.41 -12.25
N ILE A 50 4.08 21.09 -12.53
CA ILE A 50 4.65 21.05 -13.88
C ILE A 50 5.32 19.70 -14.09
N VAL A 51 5.04 19.06 -15.22
CA VAL A 51 5.66 17.79 -15.64
C VAL A 51 6.25 17.98 -17.03
N ALA A 52 7.53 17.71 -17.18
CA ALA A 52 8.22 17.76 -18.47
C ALA A 52 7.95 16.49 -19.32
N PRO A 53 8.17 16.54 -20.65
CA PRO A 53 8.14 15.34 -21.49
C PRO A 53 9.20 14.31 -21.06
N GLY A 54 8.80 13.05 -20.88
CA GLY A 54 9.70 11.96 -20.47
C GLY A 54 10.18 12.02 -19.02
N GLU A 55 9.60 12.89 -18.19
CA GLU A 55 9.93 13.02 -16.78
C GLU A 55 9.16 12.01 -15.94
N ILE A 56 9.83 11.43 -14.94
CA ILE A 56 9.18 10.68 -13.86
C ILE A 56 9.04 11.63 -12.67
N HIS A 57 7.84 12.18 -12.49
CA HIS A 57 7.52 13.18 -11.47
C HIS A 57 6.75 12.55 -10.32
N ALA A 58 7.26 12.66 -9.10
CA ALA A 58 6.56 12.19 -7.91
C ALA A 58 5.55 13.22 -7.39
N VAL A 59 4.40 12.74 -6.89
CA VAL A 59 3.49 13.54 -6.07
C VAL A 59 3.44 12.95 -4.67
N LEU A 60 4.08 13.64 -3.73
CA LEU A 60 4.25 13.24 -2.35
C LEU A 60 3.26 13.94 -1.42
N GLY A 61 3.00 13.35 -0.29
CA GLY A 61 2.18 13.96 0.77
C GLY A 61 1.45 12.90 1.59
N GLU A 62 0.98 13.28 2.77
CA GLU A 62 0.19 12.41 3.63
C GLU A 62 -1.17 12.04 3.02
N ASN A 63 -1.84 11.04 3.62
CA ASN A 63 -3.22 10.71 3.27
C ASN A 63 -4.13 11.91 3.59
N GLY A 64 -4.96 12.31 2.62
CA GLY A 64 -5.75 13.54 2.73
C GLY A 64 -5.04 14.81 2.27
N ALA A 65 -3.78 14.75 1.82
CA ALA A 65 -3.06 15.89 1.26
C ALA A 65 -3.61 16.42 -0.08
N GLY A 66 -4.60 15.72 -0.69
CA GLY A 66 -5.24 16.14 -1.94
C GLY A 66 -4.71 15.44 -3.19
N LYS A 67 -3.74 14.53 -3.08
CA LYS A 67 -3.11 13.84 -4.22
C LYS A 67 -4.12 13.13 -5.14
N SER A 68 -4.93 12.24 -4.59
CA SER A 68 -5.91 11.47 -5.39
C SER A 68 -7.00 12.37 -5.99
N THR A 69 -7.34 13.50 -5.36
CA THR A 69 -8.23 14.50 -5.96
C THR A 69 -7.57 15.16 -7.15
N LEU A 70 -6.30 15.54 -7.03
CA LEU A 70 -5.52 16.14 -8.11
C LEU A 70 -5.41 15.18 -9.31
N MET A 71 -5.14 13.88 -9.05
CA MET A 71 -5.11 12.86 -10.12
C MET A 71 -6.45 12.68 -10.80
N LYS A 72 -7.55 12.67 -10.05
CA LYS A 72 -8.90 12.61 -10.60
C LYS A 72 -9.24 13.83 -11.46
N ILE A 73 -8.68 15.02 -11.13
CA ILE A 73 -8.83 16.23 -11.95
C ILE A 73 -8.04 16.06 -13.26
N ILE A 74 -6.78 15.62 -13.22
CA ILE A 74 -5.96 15.39 -14.42
C ILE A 74 -6.58 14.32 -15.31
N TYR A 75 -7.17 13.27 -14.72
CA TYR A 75 -7.83 12.20 -15.46
C TYR A 75 -9.27 12.54 -15.90
N GLY A 76 -9.78 13.75 -15.56
CA GLY A 76 -11.11 14.20 -15.96
C GLY A 76 -12.28 13.53 -15.21
N ALA A 77 -12.00 12.82 -14.10
CA ALA A 77 -13.05 12.24 -13.26
C ALA A 77 -13.68 13.24 -12.30
N VAL A 78 -13.00 14.35 -12.01
CA VAL A 78 -13.46 15.44 -11.16
C VAL A 78 -13.10 16.76 -11.83
N ARG A 79 -14.04 17.72 -11.87
CA ARG A 79 -13.75 19.07 -12.35
C ARG A 79 -13.17 19.93 -11.23
N PRO A 80 -12.11 20.71 -11.50
CA PRO A 80 -11.64 21.71 -10.55
C PRO A 80 -12.69 22.83 -10.41
N ASP A 81 -12.66 23.52 -9.27
CA ASP A 81 -13.54 24.68 -9.04
C ASP A 81 -12.85 25.99 -9.48
N ALA A 82 -11.50 26.00 -9.55
CA ALA A 82 -10.68 27.09 -10.06
C ALA A 82 -9.33 26.56 -10.56
N GLY A 83 -8.64 27.39 -11.35
CA GLY A 83 -7.33 27.10 -11.94
C GLY A 83 -7.43 26.65 -13.39
N GLU A 84 -6.27 26.41 -14.00
CA GLU A 84 -6.14 26.07 -15.43
C GLU A 84 -5.30 24.80 -15.60
N ILE A 85 -5.68 23.97 -16.57
CA ILE A 85 -4.92 22.82 -17.04
C ILE A 85 -4.33 23.14 -18.40
N GLN A 86 -3.01 23.02 -18.53
CA GLN A 86 -2.33 23.15 -19.81
C GLN A 86 -1.72 21.79 -20.18
N TRP A 87 -2.01 21.36 -21.40
CA TRP A 87 -1.48 20.16 -22.01
C TRP A 87 -0.63 20.55 -23.21
N GLU A 88 0.68 20.26 -23.15
CA GLU A 88 1.64 20.63 -24.20
C GLU A 88 1.61 22.12 -24.61
N GLY A 89 1.38 22.98 -23.64
CA GLY A 89 1.31 24.43 -23.81
C GLY A 89 -0.08 24.97 -24.15
N GLU A 90 -1.06 24.14 -24.47
CA GLU A 90 -2.44 24.55 -24.77
C GLU A 90 -3.32 24.44 -23.53
N THR A 91 -4.04 25.52 -23.20
CA THR A 91 -5.04 25.49 -22.11
C THR A 91 -6.28 24.74 -22.58
N LEU A 92 -6.69 23.74 -21.81
CA LEU A 92 -7.87 22.93 -22.12
C LEU A 92 -8.62 22.48 -20.87
N GLU A 93 -9.85 22.02 -21.06
CA GLU A 93 -10.67 21.37 -20.03
C GLU A 93 -10.74 19.88 -20.28
N ILE A 94 -10.36 19.06 -19.29
CA ILE A 94 -10.49 17.61 -19.35
C ILE A 94 -11.82 17.22 -18.73
N ALA A 95 -12.86 17.13 -19.55
CA ALA A 95 -14.24 16.98 -19.08
C ALA A 95 -14.63 15.56 -18.66
N SER A 96 -13.84 14.55 -19.03
CA SER A 96 -14.12 13.14 -18.74
C SER A 96 -12.88 12.26 -18.88
N PRO A 97 -12.87 11.04 -18.27
CA PRO A 97 -11.80 10.06 -18.48
C PRO A 97 -11.62 9.67 -19.97
N ALA A 98 -12.70 9.66 -20.76
CA ALA A 98 -12.60 9.41 -22.19
C ALA A 98 -11.86 10.54 -22.93
N ALA A 99 -12.07 11.80 -22.53
CA ALA A 99 -11.32 12.93 -23.06
C ALA A 99 -9.82 12.84 -22.66
N ALA A 100 -9.53 12.47 -21.42
CA ALA A 100 -8.16 12.26 -20.96
C ALA A 100 -7.43 11.16 -21.78
N ARG A 101 -8.09 10.03 -22.02
CA ARG A 101 -7.53 8.95 -22.87
C ARG A 101 -7.23 9.42 -24.30
N LYS A 102 -8.09 10.24 -24.89
CA LYS A 102 -7.85 10.81 -26.25
C LYS A 102 -6.64 11.72 -26.30
N LEU A 103 -6.28 12.38 -25.19
CA LEU A 103 -5.06 13.16 -25.04
C LEU A 103 -3.83 12.26 -24.79
N GLY A 104 -4.00 10.96 -24.59
CA GLY A 104 -2.94 10.03 -24.22
C GLY A 104 -2.65 10.03 -22.72
N ILE A 105 -3.60 10.37 -21.86
CA ILE A 105 -3.46 10.28 -20.41
C ILE A 105 -4.02 8.93 -19.95
N GLY A 106 -3.14 8.04 -19.48
CA GLY A 106 -3.47 6.75 -18.87
C GLY A 106 -3.42 6.83 -17.35
N MET A 107 -4.22 5.99 -16.67
CA MET A 107 -4.18 5.90 -15.21
C MET A 107 -4.27 4.45 -14.74
N VAL A 108 -3.32 4.07 -13.88
CA VAL A 108 -3.32 2.84 -13.12
C VAL A 108 -3.76 3.19 -11.71
N PHE A 109 -4.89 2.64 -11.29
CA PHE A 109 -5.52 2.94 -10.00
C PHE A 109 -4.91 2.10 -8.88
N GLN A 110 -5.01 2.59 -7.65
CA GLN A 110 -4.62 1.88 -6.43
C GLN A 110 -5.40 0.56 -6.24
N HIS A 111 -6.69 0.56 -6.57
CA HIS A 111 -7.53 -0.64 -6.59
C HIS A 111 -7.78 -1.07 -8.03
N PHE A 112 -7.60 -2.35 -8.30
CA PHE A 112 -7.76 -2.89 -9.65
C PHE A 112 -9.18 -2.67 -10.17
N SER A 113 -9.27 -2.13 -11.39
CA SER A 113 -10.54 -1.95 -12.10
C SER A 113 -10.78 -3.13 -13.07
N LEU A 114 -10.63 -4.36 -12.55
CA LEU A 114 -10.72 -5.60 -13.33
C LEU A 114 -11.94 -6.42 -12.89
N PHE A 115 -12.65 -6.99 -13.87
CA PHE A 115 -13.73 -7.94 -13.62
C PHE A 115 -13.14 -9.35 -13.46
N GLU A 116 -13.31 -9.93 -12.29
CA GLU A 116 -12.69 -11.21 -11.92
C GLU A 116 -13.19 -12.40 -12.77
N THR A 117 -14.44 -12.34 -13.22
CA THR A 117 -15.09 -13.38 -14.03
C THR A 117 -14.66 -13.38 -15.48
N LEU A 118 -14.06 -12.31 -15.97
CA LEU A 118 -13.60 -12.16 -17.34
C LEU A 118 -12.14 -12.58 -17.48
N THR A 119 -11.75 -12.92 -18.72
CA THR A 119 -10.35 -13.13 -19.08
C THR A 119 -9.58 -11.81 -19.12
N VAL A 120 -8.27 -11.87 -19.09
CA VAL A 120 -7.37 -10.71 -19.27
C VAL A 120 -7.68 -9.99 -20.59
N GLY A 121 -7.83 -10.75 -21.68
CA GLY A 121 -8.14 -10.19 -23.00
C GLY A 121 -9.47 -9.44 -23.02
N GLU A 122 -10.52 -9.99 -22.42
CA GLU A 122 -11.83 -9.34 -22.31
C GLU A 122 -11.79 -8.09 -21.44
N ASN A 123 -11.08 -8.12 -20.30
CA ASN A 123 -10.89 -6.94 -19.45
C ASN A 123 -10.17 -5.80 -20.19
N ILE A 124 -9.14 -6.11 -20.95
CA ILE A 124 -8.42 -5.12 -21.75
C ILE A 124 -9.30 -4.59 -22.87
N ALA A 125 -10.07 -5.46 -23.53
CA ALA A 125 -11.00 -5.08 -24.59
C ALA A 125 -12.03 -4.04 -24.14
N LEU A 126 -12.57 -4.16 -22.93
CA LEU A 126 -13.52 -3.19 -22.36
C LEU A 126 -12.93 -1.76 -22.21
N ALA A 127 -11.61 -1.63 -22.18
CA ALA A 127 -10.94 -0.33 -22.03
C ALA A 127 -10.55 0.31 -23.37
N LEU A 128 -10.71 -0.40 -24.49
CA LEU A 128 -10.38 0.08 -25.83
C LEU A 128 -11.65 0.62 -26.51
N ASP A 129 -11.52 1.79 -27.14
CA ASP A 129 -12.65 2.49 -27.80
C ASP A 129 -12.92 1.94 -29.22
N GLU A 130 -12.14 0.96 -29.70
CA GLU A 130 -12.24 0.40 -31.05
C GLU A 130 -12.93 -0.97 -31.07
N PRO A 131 -13.67 -1.33 -32.17
CA PRO A 131 -14.13 -2.69 -32.37
C PRO A 131 -12.94 -3.65 -32.39
N PHE A 132 -12.99 -4.70 -31.59
CA PHE A 132 -11.87 -5.63 -31.44
C PHE A 132 -12.21 -7.05 -31.90
N ASP A 133 -11.29 -7.67 -32.60
CA ASP A 133 -11.18 -9.10 -32.69
C ASP A 133 -10.34 -9.61 -31.51
N LEU A 134 -10.93 -10.43 -30.66
CA LEU A 134 -10.24 -10.98 -29.46
C LEU A 134 -8.96 -11.73 -29.82
N LYS A 135 -8.87 -12.36 -30.99
CA LYS A 135 -7.65 -13.06 -31.42
C LYS A 135 -6.55 -12.08 -31.80
N ALA A 136 -6.87 -11.03 -32.55
CA ALA A 136 -5.94 -9.98 -32.91
C ALA A 136 -5.48 -9.21 -31.65
N LEU A 137 -6.41 -8.90 -30.74
CA LEU A 137 -6.09 -8.26 -29.47
C LEU A 137 -5.19 -9.14 -28.59
N ALA A 138 -5.47 -10.44 -28.48
CA ALA A 138 -4.63 -11.36 -27.71
C ALA A 138 -3.18 -11.42 -28.26
N LYS A 139 -2.99 -11.32 -29.58
CA LYS A 139 -1.66 -11.21 -30.18
C LYS A 139 -0.97 -9.92 -29.76
N ARG A 140 -1.64 -8.76 -29.90
CA ARG A 140 -1.13 -7.44 -29.52
C ARG A 140 -0.80 -7.35 -28.03
N ILE A 141 -1.62 -7.97 -27.15
CA ILE A 141 -1.35 -8.06 -25.71
C ILE A 141 -0.04 -8.80 -25.45
N ARG A 142 0.18 -9.96 -26.11
CA ARG A 142 1.43 -10.73 -25.94
C ARG A 142 2.64 -9.95 -26.44
N GLU A 143 2.55 -9.28 -27.58
CA GLU A 143 3.63 -8.45 -28.12
C GLU A 143 4.01 -7.33 -27.14
N VAL A 144 3.05 -6.51 -26.72
CA VAL A 144 3.31 -5.41 -25.78
C VAL A 144 3.80 -5.94 -24.42
N SER A 145 3.20 -7.02 -23.90
CA SER A 145 3.63 -7.58 -22.61
C SER A 145 5.05 -8.14 -22.66
N ALA A 146 5.44 -8.78 -23.76
CA ALA A 146 6.80 -9.27 -23.96
C ALA A 146 7.80 -8.13 -24.12
N ASP A 147 7.47 -7.10 -24.90
CA ASP A 147 8.33 -5.94 -25.14
C ASP A 147 8.71 -5.22 -23.84
N TYR A 148 7.77 -5.12 -22.90
CA TYR A 148 8.00 -4.45 -21.61
C TYR A 148 8.32 -5.42 -20.44
N GLY A 149 8.48 -6.72 -20.72
CA GLY A 149 8.79 -7.72 -19.70
C GLY A 149 7.68 -7.94 -18.66
N LEU A 150 6.43 -7.71 -19.06
CA LEU A 150 5.23 -7.79 -18.24
C LEU A 150 4.42 -9.06 -18.53
N ASP A 151 5.04 -10.19 -18.75
CA ASP A 151 4.42 -11.44 -19.20
C ASP A 151 3.02 -11.69 -18.61
N ILE A 152 2.00 -11.71 -19.48
CA ILE A 152 0.60 -12.02 -19.15
C ILE A 152 0.00 -12.92 -20.24
N ASP A 153 -0.86 -13.84 -19.83
CA ASP A 153 -1.64 -14.65 -20.76
C ASP A 153 -3.04 -14.05 -20.95
N PRO A 154 -3.39 -13.60 -22.17
CA PRO A 154 -4.70 -13.00 -22.46
C PRO A 154 -5.90 -13.92 -22.20
N GLN A 155 -5.70 -15.23 -22.16
CA GLN A 155 -6.78 -16.23 -22.01
C GLN A 155 -7.06 -16.60 -20.56
N ARG A 156 -6.18 -16.22 -19.62
CA ARG A 156 -6.40 -16.50 -18.19
C ARG A 156 -7.50 -15.62 -17.62
N HIS A 157 -8.34 -16.20 -16.78
CA HIS A 157 -9.34 -15.45 -16.00
C HIS A 157 -8.67 -14.64 -14.90
N VAL A 158 -9.15 -13.41 -14.67
CA VAL A 158 -8.56 -12.47 -13.70
C VAL A 158 -8.58 -13.03 -12.28
N HIS A 159 -9.63 -13.77 -11.87
CA HIS A 159 -9.67 -14.39 -10.54
C HIS A 159 -8.51 -15.37 -10.28
N SER A 160 -7.93 -15.98 -11.34
CA SER A 160 -6.79 -16.91 -11.22
C SER A 160 -5.42 -16.21 -11.15
N LEU A 161 -5.39 -14.89 -11.28
CA LEU A 161 -4.16 -14.11 -11.28
C LEU A 161 -3.75 -13.73 -9.86
N THR A 162 -2.46 -13.80 -9.61
CA THR A 162 -1.87 -13.17 -8.43
C THR A 162 -2.04 -11.64 -8.51
N VAL A 163 -1.92 -10.97 -7.37
CA VAL A 163 -2.03 -9.52 -7.29
C VAL A 163 -1.00 -8.83 -8.20
N GLY A 164 0.24 -9.32 -8.25
CA GLY A 164 1.28 -8.80 -9.15
C GLY A 164 0.96 -9.03 -10.64
N GLU A 165 0.27 -10.11 -10.99
CA GLU A 165 -0.21 -10.31 -12.36
C GLU A 165 -1.35 -9.36 -12.72
N ARG A 166 -2.29 -9.11 -11.80
CA ARG A 166 -3.35 -8.11 -11.97
C ARG A 166 -2.77 -6.72 -12.20
N GLN A 167 -1.73 -6.34 -11.46
CA GLN A 167 -1.01 -5.08 -11.67
C GLN A 167 -0.42 -4.99 -13.08
N ARG A 168 0.21 -6.07 -13.58
CA ARG A 168 0.73 -6.11 -14.96
C ARG A 168 -0.38 -5.95 -15.99
N VAL A 169 -1.56 -6.55 -15.78
CA VAL A 169 -2.72 -6.38 -16.66
C VAL A 169 -3.15 -4.92 -16.75
N GLU A 170 -3.24 -4.21 -15.60
CA GLU A 170 -3.57 -2.79 -15.57
C GLU A 170 -2.56 -1.94 -16.35
N ILE A 171 -1.26 -2.22 -16.18
CA ILE A 171 -0.21 -1.51 -16.89
C ILE A 171 -0.29 -1.78 -18.40
N VAL A 172 -0.38 -3.04 -18.82
CA VAL A 172 -0.49 -3.42 -20.25
C VAL A 172 -1.75 -2.81 -20.86
N ARG A 173 -2.87 -2.76 -20.12
CA ARG A 173 -4.10 -2.09 -20.55
C ARG A 173 -3.85 -0.59 -20.87
N CYS A 174 -3.08 0.09 -20.05
CA CYS A 174 -2.70 1.48 -20.32
C CYS A 174 -1.72 1.59 -21.49
N LEU A 175 -0.71 0.71 -21.59
CA LEU A 175 0.30 0.73 -22.66
C LEU A 175 -0.31 0.52 -24.05
N LEU A 176 -1.32 -0.33 -24.16
CA LEU A 176 -2.04 -0.57 -25.42
C LEU A 176 -2.74 0.69 -25.96
N GLN A 177 -2.97 1.69 -25.13
CA GLN A 177 -3.54 2.98 -25.50
C GLN A 177 -2.47 4.03 -25.88
N ASN A 178 -1.18 3.62 -25.92
CA ASN A 178 -0.03 4.49 -26.24
C ASN A 178 0.00 5.80 -25.43
N PRO A 179 0.15 5.74 -24.10
CA PRO A 179 0.04 6.91 -23.24
C PRO A 179 1.22 7.86 -23.43
N ARG A 180 0.91 9.16 -23.40
CA ARG A 180 1.90 10.26 -23.36
C ARG A 180 2.16 10.71 -21.92
N LEU A 181 1.19 10.50 -21.04
CA LEU A 181 1.28 10.65 -19.59
C LEU A 181 0.65 9.43 -18.92
N LEU A 182 1.40 8.78 -18.04
CA LEU A 182 0.92 7.66 -17.24
C LEU A 182 0.85 8.05 -15.76
N ILE A 183 -0.33 8.00 -15.18
CA ILE A 183 -0.55 8.23 -13.75
C ILE A 183 -0.51 6.88 -13.04
N MET A 184 0.34 6.75 -12.02
CA MET A 184 0.53 5.54 -11.22
C MET A 184 0.18 5.85 -9.76
N ASP A 185 -0.95 5.35 -9.28
CA ASP A 185 -1.42 5.61 -7.90
C ASP A 185 -1.08 4.42 -7.00
N GLU A 186 -0.02 4.54 -6.18
CA GLU A 186 0.53 3.53 -5.28
C GLU A 186 0.74 2.14 -5.91
N PRO A 187 1.46 2.04 -7.06
CA PRO A 187 1.47 0.82 -7.86
C PRO A 187 2.26 -0.34 -7.23
N THR A 188 2.98 -0.12 -6.17
CA THR A 188 3.88 -1.10 -5.55
C THR A 188 3.38 -1.62 -4.20
N SER A 189 2.25 -1.13 -3.71
CA SER A 189 1.73 -1.46 -2.37
C SER A 189 1.54 -2.98 -2.14
N VAL A 190 1.33 -3.74 -3.20
CA VAL A 190 1.04 -5.18 -3.18
C VAL A 190 2.07 -6.02 -3.96
N LEU A 191 3.24 -5.44 -4.28
CA LEU A 191 4.27 -6.10 -5.07
C LEU A 191 5.45 -6.58 -4.20
N THR A 192 6.03 -7.71 -4.60
CA THR A 192 7.32 -8.15 -4.03
C THR A 192 8.46 -7.23 -4.48
N PRO A 193 9.56 -7.11 -3.74
CA PRO A 193 10.71 -6.28 -4.14
C PRO A 193 11.24 -6.60 -5.54
N GLN A 194 11.20 -7.87 -5.96
CA GLN A 194 11.61 -8.28 -7.30
C GLN A 194 10.66 -7.75 -8.38
N ALA A 195 9.34 -7.76 -8.10
CA ALA A 195 8.34 -7.21 -9.01
C ALA A 195 8.45 -5.68 -9.11
N VAL A 196 8.76 -4.99 -8.00
CA VAL A 196 9.02 -3.54 -7.97
C VAL A 196 10.19 -3.18 -8.88
N ARG A 197 11.33 -3.89 -8.78
CA ARG A 197 12.50 -3.65 -9.65
C ARG A 197 12.17 -3.81 -11.15
N LYS A 198 11.38 -4.83 -11.50
CA LYS A 198 10.91 -5.02 -12.89
C LYS A 198 10.01 -3.88 -13.34
N LEU A 199 9.07 -3.46 -12.49
CA LEU A 199 8.21 -2.32 -12.76
C LEU A 199 9.03 -1.05 -13.00
N PHE A 200 10.01 -0.75 -12.15
CA PHE A 200 10.87 0.44 -12.29
C PHE A 200 11.67 0.43 -13.60
N ALA A 201 12.20 -0.72 -13.99
CA ALA A 201 12.88 -0.86 -15.29
C ALA A 201 11.92 -0.55 -16.45
N THR A 202 10.68 -1.01 -16.38
CA THR A 202 9.63 -0.71 -17.38
C THR A 202 9.31 0.78 -17.41
N LEU A 203 9.10 1.41 -16.25
CA LEU A 203 8.78 2.84 -16.16
C LEU A 203 9.91 3.72 -16.67
N ARG A 204 11.18 3.40 -16.35
CA ARG A 204 12.35 4.12 -16.90
C ARG A 204 12.43 4.00 -18.40
N ARG A 205 12.13 2.82 -18.97
CA ARG A 205 12.08 2.63 -20.42
C ARG A 205 11.00 3.48 -21.06
N LEU A 206 9.78 3.48 -20.51
CA LEU A 206 8.67 4.32 -21.00
C LEU A 206 9.03 5.81 -20.97
N ALA A 207 9.67 6.28 -19.89
CA ALA A 207 10.13 7.65 -19.78
C ALA A 207 11.15 8.00 -20.85
N ALA A 208 12.12 7.10 -21.11
CA ALA A 208 13.11 7.26 -22.17
C ALA A 208 12.48 7.27 -23.59
N GLU A 209 11.35 6.61 -23.78
CA GLU A 209 10.53 6.62 -25.00
C GLU A 209 9.64 7.88 -25.11
N GLY A 210 9.68 8.80 -24.12
CA GLY A 210 9.00 10.09 -24.10
C GLY A 210 7.65 10.10 -23.41
N CYS A 211 7.21 9.02 -22.77
CA CYS A 211 6.04 9.00 -21.90
C CYS A 211 6.39 9.65 -20.56
N SER A 212 5.66 10.70 -20.16
CA SER A 212 5.81 11.27 -18.82
C SER A 212 5.07 10.42 -17.79
N ILE A 213 5.58 10.36 -16.55
CA ILE A 213 4.99 9.53 -15.50
C ILE A 213 4.71 10.39 -14.27
N LEU A 214 3.47 10.39 -13.78
CA LEU A 214 3.10 10.90 -12.46
C LEU A 214 3.03 9.71 -11.50
N TYR A 215 3.98 9.66 -10.56
CA TYR A 215 4.14 8.56 -9.63
C TYR A 215 3.71 8.98 -8.23
N ILE A 216 2.66 8.35 -7.69
CA ILE A 216 2.18 8.61 -6.35
C ILE A 216 2.59 7.44 -5.47
N SER A 217 3.37 7.71 -4.44
CA SER A 217 3.76 6.74 -3.42
C SER A 217 4.04 7.48 -2.10
N HIS A 218 3.92 6.77 -1.00
CA HIS A 218 4.37 7.23 0.31
C HIS A 218 5.69 6.57 0.72
N LYS A 219 6.24 5.65 -0.09
CA LYS A 219 7.52 4.97 0.12
C LYS A 219 8.67 5.82 -0.42
N LEU A 220 9.45 6.38 0.49
CA LEU A 220 10.49 7.35 0.16
C LEU A 220 11.64 6.72 -0.63
N ASP A 221 11.99 5.45 -0.35
CA ASP A 221 13.01 4.71 -1.10
C ASP A 221 12.65 4.61 -2.58
N GLU A 222 11.39 4.29 -2.90
CA GLU A 222 10.91 4.19 -4.27
C GLU A 222 11.00 5.52 -5.01
N ILE A 223 10.66 6.61 -4.32
CA ILE A 223 10.72 7.96 -4.87
C ILE A 223 12.15 8.38 -5.18
N GLN A 224 13.09 8.12 -4.26
CA GLN A 224 14.50 8.41 -4.46
C GLN A 224 15.14 7.56 -5.57
N GLU A 225 14.73 6.28 -5.66
CA GLU A 225 15.25 5.39 -6.71
C GLU A 225 14.72 5.75 -8.10
N LEU A 226 13.41 6.03 -8.22
CA LEU A 226 12.72 6.09 -9.51
C LEU A 226 12.60 7.51 -10.07
N CYS A 227 12.27 8.51 -9.23
CA CYS A 227 11.75 9.79 -9.69
C CYS A 227 12.87 10.82 -9.94
N ASP A 228 12.65 11.69 -10.94
CA ASP A 228 13.56 12.78 -11.29
C ASP A 228 13.31 14.01 -10.41
N THR A 229 12.04 14.35 -10.23
CA THR A 229 11.58 15.47 -9.40
C THR A 229 10.37 15.07 -8.58
N ALA A 230 10.02 15.87 -7.58
CA ALA A 230 8.84 15.64 -6.75
C ALA A 230 8.15 16.95 -6.35
N THR A 231 6.83 16.93 -6.35
CA THR A 231 5.97 17.94 -5.75
C THR A 231 5.42 17.41 -4.43
N VAL A 232 5.70 18.11 -3.35
CA VAL A 232 5.22 17.73 -2.01
C VAL A 232 3.94 18.51 -1.68
N MET A 233 2.89 17.79 -1.27
CA MET A 233 1.59 18.34 -0.91
C MET A 233 1.27 18.12 0.56
N ARG A 234 0.70 19.13 1.21
CA ARG A 234 0.19 19.04 2.58
C ARG A 234 -1.04 19.92 2.75
N GLY A 235 -2.14 19.34 3.29
CA GLY A 235 -3.39 20.07 3.51
C GLY A 235 -3.98 20.71 2.26
N GLY A 236 -3.86 20.07 1.10
CA GLY A 236 -4.36 20.57 -0.18
C GLY A 236 -3.45 21.55 -0.91
N ARG A 237 -2.31 21.93 -0.35
CA ARG A 237 -1.38 22.92 -0.92
C ARG A 237 -0.04 22.29 -1.26
N VAL A 238 0.68 22.87 -2.21
CA VAL A 238 2.08 22.53 -2.48
C VAL A 238 2.96 23.16 -1.41
N THR A 239 3.81 22.35 -0.77
CA THR A 239 4.77 22.79 0.25
C THR A 239 6.20 22.82 -0.24
N GLY A 240 6.50 22.18 -1.37
CA GLY A 240 7.83 22.19 -1.97
C GLY A 240 7.90 21.44 -3.29
N HIS A 241 8.91 21.82 -4.07
CA HIS A 241 9.37 21.09 -5.25
C HIS A 241 10.82 20.68 -5.00
N VAL A 242 11.12 19.41 -5.11
CA VAL A 242 12.45 18.87 -4.77
C VAL A 242 12.92 17.86 -5.81
N LYS A 243 14.22 17.60 -5.81
CA LYS A 243 14.79 16.45 -6.51
C LYS A 243 15.06 15.36 -5.49
N PRO A 244 14.33 14.25 -5.52
CA PRO A 244 14.38 13.23 -4.46
C PRO A 244 15.79 12.67 -4.21
N LYS A 245 16.61 12.59 -5.25
CA LYS A 245 18.00 12.10 -5.17
C LYS A 245 18.96 13.03 -4.40
N GLU A 246 18.58 14.30 -4.23
CA GLU A 246 19.36 15.31 -3.51
C GLU A 246 18.87 15.44 -2.03
N GLU A 247 17.76 14.78 -1.68
CA GLU A 247 17.13 14.83 -0.37
C GLU A 247 17.42 13.57 0.47
N THR A 248 17.33 13.70 1.80
CA THR A 248 17.34 12.56 2.70
C THR A 248 15.92 12.07 2.99
N HIS A 249 15.73 10.83 3.46
CA HIS A 249 14.42 10.33 3.91
C HIS A 249 13.81 11.24 4.99
N ALA A 250 14.63 11.71 5.92
CA ALA A 250 14.18 12.60 7.00
C ALA A 250 13.70 13.95 6.46
N SER A 251 14.39 14.54 5.45
CA SER A 251 13.98 15.81 4.86
C SER A 251 12.68 15.67 4.06
N LEU A 252 12.55 14.60 3.25
CA LEU A 252 11.31 14.31 2.51
C LEU A 252 10.13 14.09 3.47
N ALA A 253 10.33 13.27 4.51
CA ALA A 253 9.31 13.03 5.52
C ALA A 253 8.91 14.32 6.25
N GLN A 254 9.87 15.18 6.60
CA GLN A 254 9.60 16.47 7.22
C GLN A 254 8.79 17.41 6.31
N LEU A 255 9.07 17.44 5.01
CA LEU A 255 8.29 18.21 4.05
C LEU A 255 6.85 17.71 3.95
N MET A 256 6.64 16.40 4.01
CA MET A 256 5.32 15.78 3.96
C MET A 256 4.50 16.03 5.23
N VAL A 257 5.11 15.81 6.40
CA VAL A 257 4.43 15.85 7.71
C VAL A 257 4.45 17.24 8.33
N GLY A 258 5.53 18.01 8.11
CA GLY A 258 5.72 19.36 8.63
C GLY A 258 6.46 19.44 9.97
N HIS A 259 6.83 18.31 10.55
CA HIS A 259 7.68 18.19 11.73
C HIS A 259 8.57 16.95 11.61
N SER A 260 9.65 16.89 12.41
CA SER A 260 10.54 15.72 12.42
C SER A 260 9.80 14.49 12.95
N LEU A 261 9.99 13.36 12.26
CA LEU A 261 9.50 12.07 12.77
C LEU A 261 10.34 11.65 13.98
N PRO A 262 9.74 11.02 15.00
CA PRO A 262 10.51 10.43 16.09
C PRO A 262 11.36 9.26 15.55
N ASP A 263 12.61 9.17 15.99
CA ASP A 263 13.43 7.99 15.79
C ASP A 263 12.85 6.82 16.59
N TYR A 264 12.70 5.67 15.97
CA TYR A 264 12.25 4.46 16.67
C TYR A 264 13.32 3.99 17.62
N THR A 265 12.99 3.91 18.90
CA THR A 265 13.90 3.37 19.90
C THR A 265 13.60 1.90 20.14
N ARG A 266 14.26 1.03 19.37
CA ARG A 266 14.22 -0.41 19.63
C ARG A 266 15.07 -0.71 20.85
N ARG A 267 14.49 -1.37 21.85
CA ARG A 267 15.22 -1.83 23.02
C ARG A 267 15.55 -3.30 22.84
N GLU A 268 16.83 -3.64 22.98
CA GLU A 268 17.24 -5.04 23.11
C GLU A 268 16.63 -5.61 24.40
N HIS A 269 15.92 -6.71 24.27
CA HIS A 269 15.40 -7.47 25.41
C HIS A 269 15.55 -8.97 25.14
N ASN A 270 15.67 -9.72 26.22
CA ASN A 270 15.66 -11.18 26.13
C ASN A 270 14.20 -11.65 26.04
N PRO A 271 13.86 -12.51 25.08
CA PRO A 271 12.54 -13.10 24.98
C PRO A 271 12.16 -13.85 26.28
N GLY A 272 10.97 -13.55 26.80
CA GLY A 272 10.43 -14.23 27.99
C GLY A 272 9.78 -15.58 27.66
N GLU A 273 8.80 -15.99 28.47
CA GLU A 273 8.04 -17.22 28.24
C GLU A 273 7.18 -17.15 26.97
N VAL A 274 6.82 -18.29 26.40
CA VAL A 274 5.92 -18.37 25.23
C VAL A 274 4.51 -18.01 25.65
N LEU A 275 3.96 -16.94 25.09
CA LEU A 275 2.59 -16.47 25.36
C LEU A 275 1.61 -16.83 24.24
N LEU A 276 2.05 -16.91 22.98
CA LEU A 276 1.26 -17.46 21.87
C LEU A 276 2.04 -18.62 21.24
N ASP A 277 1.43 -19.80 21.22
CA ASP A 277 2.02 -21.02 20.66
C ASP A 277 1.05 -21.63 19.65
N VAL A 278 1.48 -21.75 18.41
CA VAL A 278 0.73 -22.33 17.29
C VAL A 278 1.49 -23.54 16.79
N LYS A 279 0.80 -24.71 16.79
CA LYS A 279 1.42 -26.00 16.43
C LYS A 279 0.59 -26.72 15.38
N ALA A 280 1.24 -27.03 14.26
CA ALA A 280 0.67 -27.84 13.18
C ALA A 280 -0.73 -27.38 12.75
N LEU A 281 -0.94 -26.06 12.73
CA LEU A 281 -2.23 -25.47 12.40
C LEU A 281 -2.53 -25.67 10.92
N SER A 282 -3.60 -26.44 10.64
CA SER A 282 -4.10 -26.65 9.28
C SER A 282 -5.57 -26.23 9.23
N VAL A 283 -5.92 -25.36 8.28
CA VAL A 283 -7.26 -24.80 8.13
C VAL A 283 -7.65 -24.88 6.66
N THR A 284 -8.76 -25.52 6.37
CA THR A 284 -9.35 -25.47 5.01
C THR A 284 -10.05 -24.12 4.84
N SER A 285 -9.78 -23.43 3.73
CA SER A 285 -10.50 -22.20 3.39
C SER A 285 -11.94 -22.53 3.00
N ASP A 286 -12.89 -21.76 3.50
CA ASP A 286 -14.30 -21.84 3.08
C ASP A 286 -14.55 -21.04 1.80
N ASP A 287 -13.61 -20.16 1.43
CA ASP A 287 -13.63 -19.38 0.20
C ASP A 287 -13.05 -20.24 -0.94
N PRO A 288 -13.77 -20.42 -2.05
CA PRO A 288 -13.26 -21.14 -3.23
C PRO A 288 -11.94 -20.58 -3.78
N PHE A 289 -11.67 -19.31 -3.55
CA PHE A 289 -10.46 -18.60 -3.97
C PHE A 289 -9.46 -18.38 -2.82
N GLY A 290 -9.81 -18.79 -1.60
CA GLY A 290 -8.97 -18.66 -0.42
C GLY A 290 -7.86 -19.73 -0.37
N THR A 291 -6.84 -19.46 0.40
CA THR A 291 -5.67 -20.36 0.55
C THR A 291 -5.75 -21.12 1.86
N SER A 292 -5.88 -22.44 1.80
CA SER A 292 -5.88 -23.30 2.98
C SER A 292 -4.52 -23.30 3.67
N LEU A 293 -4.50 -23.28 5.00
CA LEU A 293 -3.26 -23.41 5.78
C LEU A 293 -2.83 -24.87 5.89
N ASP A 294 -1.53 -25.11 5.76
CA ASP A 294 -0.92 -26.43 5.86
C ASP A 294 0.23 -26.43 6.88
N ASN A 295 0.00 -27.07 8.03
CA ASN A 295 1.00 -27.34 9.07
C ASN A 295 1.76 -26.09 9.58
N VAL A 296 1.06 -24.97 9.79
CA VAL A 296 1.66 -23.72 10.26
C VAL A 296 2.04 -23.84 11.74
N SER A 297 3.30 -23.55 12.07
CA SER A 297 3.82 -23.64 13.44
C SER A 297 4.75 -22.47 13.75
N PHE A 298 4.50 -21.76 14.86
CA PHE A 298 5.35 -20.70 15.40
C PHE A 298 5.02 -20.42 16.85
N ALA A 299 5.95 -19.75 17.54
CA ALA A 299 5.76 -19.30 18.91
C ALA A 299 6.16 -17.83 19.04
N VAL A 300 5.40 -17.06 19.85
CA VAL A 300 5.70 -15.66 20.18
C VAL A 300 5.90 -15.55 21.69
N HIS A 301 7.01 -14.92 22.07
CA HIS A 301 7.44 -14.82 23.46
C HIS A 301 6.99 -13.49 24.10
N ALA A 302 6.94 -13.46 25.41
CA ALA A 302 6.72 -12.23 26.16
C ALA A 302 7.80 -11.20 25.80
N GLY A 303 7.37 -9.99 25.47
CA GLY A 303 8.27 -8.90 25.07
C GLY A 303 8.77 -8.97 23.63
N GLU A 304 8.32 -9.95 22.84
CA GLU A 304 8.72 -10.13 21.45
C GLU A 304 7.69 -9.55 20.48
N ILE A 305 8.18 -8.96 19.39
CA ILE A 305 7.38 -8.66 18.19
C ILE A 305 7.79 -9.65 17.09
N PHE A 306 6.90 -10.58 16.77
CA PHE A 306 7.08 -11.53 15.69
C PHE A 306 6.33 -11.11 14.44
N GLY A 307 7.04 -10.99 13.32
CA GLY A 307 6.50 -10.57 12.03
C GLY A 307 6.17 -11.75 11.12
N ILE A 308 5.00 -11.76 10.50
CA ILE A 308 4.67 -12.63 9.37
C ILE A 308 4.47 -11.75 8.13
N ALA A 309 5.41 -11.85 7.19
CA ALA A 309 5.31 -11.25 5.88
C ALA A 309 4.51 -12.14 4.92
N GLY A 310 3.99 -11.55 3.85
CA GLY A 310 3.36 -12.30 2.77
C GLY A 310 2.47 -11.41 1.91
N VAL A 311 2.33 -11.76 0.64
CA VAL A 311 1.40 -11.08 -0.28
C VAL A 311 -0.02 -11.56 0.01
N SER A 312 -1.00 -10.66 -0.09
CA SER A 312 -2.42 -10.97 0.12
C SER A 312 -2.88 -12.21 -0.65
N GLY A 313 -3.78 -13.00 -0.03
CA GLY A 313 -4.28 -14.25 -0.64
C GLY A 313 -3.40 -15.48 -0.37
N ASN A 314 -2.35 -15.39 0.42
CA ASN A 314 -1.47 -16.52 0.74
C ASN A 314 -1.81 -17.26 2.04
N GLY A 315 -3.01 -17.04 2.62
CA GLY A 315 -3.49 -17.69 3.84
C GLY A 315 -3.51 -16.78 5.07
N GLN A 316 -3.19 -15.49 4.93
CA GLN A 316 -3.19 -14.54 6.05
C GLN A 316 -4.59 -14.39 6.65
N ALA A 317 -5.64 -14.30 5.83
CA ALA A 317 -7.02 -14.18 6.27
C ALA A 317 -7.46 -15.42 7.07
N GLU A 318 -7.10 -16.60 6.62
CA GLU A 318 -7.35 -17.88 7.28
C GLU A 318 -6.60 -17.97 8.63
N LEU A 319 -5.34 -17.53 8.67
CA LEU A 319 -4.55 -17.48 9.89
C LEU A 319 -5.16 -16.51 10.91
N LEU A 320 -5.50 -15.29 10.48
CA LEU A 320 -6.14 -14.29 11.32
C LEU A 320 -7.49 -14.76 11.86
N SER A 321 -8.31 -15.40 11.01
CA SER A 321 -9.60 -15.99 11.41
C SER A 321 -9.45 -17.12 12.43
N ALA A 322 -8.42 -17.97 12.24
CA ALA A 322 -8.12 -19.04 13.18
C ALA A 322 -7.63 -18.49 14.54
N LEU A 323 -6.78 -17.43 14.53
CA LEU A 323 -6.25 -16.79 15.73
C LEU A 323 -7.28 -15.95 16.47
N SER A 324 -8.15 -15.22 15.78
CA SER A 324 -9.20 -14.39 16.42
C SER A 324 -10.31 -15.23 17.06
N GLY A 325 -10.58 -16.43 16.53
CA GLY A 325 -11.69 -17.28 16.97
C GLY A 325 -13.06 -16.78 16.53
N GLU A 326 -13.13 -15.98 15.48
CA GLU A 326 -14.38 -15.45 14.91
C GLU A 326 -15.20 -16.55 14.22
N LYS A 327 -14.53 -17.41 13.43
CA LYS A 327 -15.18 -18.54 12.78
C LYS A 327 -15.21 -19.77 13.70
N ARG A 328 -16.39 -20.17 14.15
CA ARG A 328 -16.60 -21.38 14.94
C ARG A 328 -16.46 -22.68 14.13
N GLY A 329 -16.51 -22.60 12.79
CA GLY A 329 -16.45 -23.76 11.89
C GLY A 329 -15.06 -24.39 11.72
N ALA A 330 -13.99 -23.71 12.14
CA ALA A 330 -12.66 -24.30 12.28
C ALA A 330 -12.57 -25.38 13.39
N SER A 331 -13.69 -25.88 13.85
CA SER A 331 -13.85 -26.79 15.01
C SER A 331 -13.28 -28.20 14.79
N ARG A 332 -12.68 -28.52 13.63
CA ARG A 332 -11.89 -29.75 13.43
C ARG A 332 -10.47 -29.66 13.98
N GLN A 333 -10.05 -28.48 14.45
CA GLN A 333 -8.70 -28.31 14.97
C GLN A 333 -8.55 -28.90 16.37
N PRO A 334 -7.39 -29.49 16.69
CA PRO A 334 -7.04 -29.85 18.04
C PRO A 334 -7.11 -28.63 18.97
N ALA A 335 -7.61 -28.80 20.18
CA ALA A 335 -7.68 -27.70 21.15
C ALA A 335 -6.30 -27.06 21.41
N ASP A 336 -5.25 -27.89 21.33
CA ASP A 336 -3.85 -27.53 21.56
C ASP A 336 -3.13 -26.94 20.33
N ALA A 337 -3.76 -26.91 19.15
CA ALA A 337 -3.17 -26.30 17.96
C ALA A 337 -2.87 -24.80 18.16
N ILE A 338 -3.59 -24.13 19.04
CA ILE A 338 -3.35 -22.76 19.47
C ILE A 338 -3.39 -22.71 20.99
N ARG A 339 -2.33 -22.19 21.62
CA ARG A 339 -2.27 -21.96 23.07
C ARG A 339 -2.02 -20.47 23.33
N ILE A 340 -2.75 -19.90 24.27
CA ILE A 340 -2.63 -18.50 24.69
C ILE A 340 -2.31 -18.51 26.18
N CYS A 341 -1.20 -17.91 26.58
CA CYS A 341 -0.68 -17.93 27.95
C CYS A 341 -0.69 -19.34 28.55
N GLY A 342 -0.17 -20.32 27.80
CA GLY A 342 -0.10 -21.74 28.17
C GLY A 342 -1.41 -22.50 28.15
N LYS A 343 -2.58 -21.85 27.91
CA LYS A 343 -3.91 -22.50 27.92
C LYS A 343 -4.37 -22.87 26.51
N PRO A 344 -4.94 -24.07 26.29
CA PRO A 344 -5.49 -24.47 25.01
C PRO A 344 -6.60 -23.49 24.56
N ALA A 345 -6.50 -22.98 23.33
CA ALA A 345 -7.39 -21.96 22.80
C ALA A 345 -7.95 -22.27 21.40
N GLY A 346 -7.51 -23.36 20.75
CA GLY A 346 -7.90 -23.69 19.37
C GLY A 346 -9.42 -23.79 19.15
N ARG A 347 -10.17 -24.20 20.17
CA ARG A 347 -11.64 -24.29 20.11
C ARG A 347 -12.38 -23.14 20.80
N LEU A 348 -11.66 -22.18 21.37
CA LEU A 348 -12.27 -21.04 22.05
C LEU A 348 -12.71 -19.98 21.05
N GLY A 349 -13.93 -19.42 21.24
CA GLY A 349 -14.37 -18.25 20.51
C GLY A 349 -13.68 -16.96 20.99
N ALA A 350 -13.83 -15.86 20.23
CA ALA A 350 -13.16 -14.58 20.44
C ALA A 350 -13.29 -14.04 21.88
N GLY A 351 -14.49 -14.06 22.46
CA GLY A 351 -14.71 -13.57 23.84
C GLY A 351 -13.97 -14.36 24.91
N ALA A 352 -13.81 -15.68 24.74
CA ALA A 352 -13.06 -16.54 25.66
C ALA A 352 -11.54 -16.32 25.50
N ARG A 353 -11.04 -16.11 24.27
CA ARG A 353 -9.63 -15.75 24.03
C ARG A 353 -9.28 -14.40 24.63
N ARG A 354 -10.17 -13.40 24.49
CA ARG A 354 -10.01 -12.11 25.17
C ARG A 354 -9.93 -12.24 26.69
N ALA A 355 -10.63 -13.23 27.27
CA ALA A 355 -10.55 -13.53 28.70
C ALA A 355 -9.16 -14.04 29.13
N LEU A 356 -8.39 -14.62 28.21
CA LEU A 356 -7.00 -15.07 28.44
C LEU A 356 -5.98 -13.92 28.26
N GLY A 357 -6.42 -12.71 27.90
CA GLY A 357 -5.56 -11.57 27.64
C GLY A 357 -5.17 -11.41 26.16
N PHE A 358 -5.97 -11.94 25.24
CA PHE A 358 -5.76 -11.84 23.80
C PHE A 358 -6.42 -10.57 23.23
N GLY A 359 -5.64 -9.70 22.57
CA GLY A 359 -6.09 -8.56 21.78
C GLY A 359 -5.97 -8.86 20.30
N PHE A 360 -6.84 -8.25 19.49
CA PHE A 360 -6.86 -8.46 18.05
C PHE A 360 -7.24 -7.18 17.30
N VAL A 361 -6.40 -6.79 16.34
CA VAL A 361 -6.62 -5.69 15.41
C VAL A 361 -6.70 -6.30 14.00
N PRO A 362 -7.88 -6.31 13.37
CA PRO A 362 -8.05 -6.84 12.01
C PRO A 362 -7.49 -5.87 10.97
N GLU A 363 -7.27 -6.38 9.77
CA GLU A 363 -6.86 -5.59 8.59
C GLU A 363 -7.94 -4.58 8.19
N GLU A 364 -9.18 -5.03 8.09
CA GLU A 364 -10.32 -4.19 7.73
C GLU A 364 -10.75 -3.31 8.90
N ARG A 365 -10.58 -1.99 8.75
CA ARG A 365 -10.92 -1.01 9.78
C ARG A 365 -12.41 -0.86 9.99
N LEU A 366 -13.14 -0.62 8.89
CA LEU A 366 -14.61 -0.52 8.89
C LEU A 366 -15.23 -1.88 8.53
N GLY A 367 -16.22 -2.30 9.28
CA GLY A 367 -16.85 -3.61 9.13
C GLY A 367 -16.34 -4.63 10.13
N ARG A 368 -15.01 -4.80 10.28
CA ARG A 368 -14.41 -5.74 11.26
C ARG A 368 -13.79 -5.03 12.47
N GLY A 369 -12.94 -4.04 12.23
CA GLY A 369 -12.27 -3.28 13.31
C GLY A 369 -13.21 -2.38 14.08
N ALA A 370 -14.11 -1.71 13.38
CA ALA A 370 -15.15 -0.84 13.94
C ALA A 370 -16.42 -0.90 13.08
N VAL A 371 -17.58 -0.77 13.73
CA VAL A 371 -18.89 -0.68 13.07
C VAL A 371 -19.10 0.76 12.59
N PRO A 372 -19.27 1.01 11.27
CA PRO A 372 -19.27 2.36 10.69
C PRO A 372 -20.30 3.32 11.30
N ALA A 373 -21.53 2.84 11.50
CA ALA A 373 -22.68 3.62 11.98
C ALA A 373 -22.74 3.77 13.52
N MET A 374 -21.81 3.14 14.26
CA MET A 374 -21.71 3.27 15.71
C MET A 374 -20.74 4.40 16.09
N THR A 375 -21.01 5.03 17.24
CA THR A 375 -20.12 6.01 17.86
C THR A 375 -18.82 5.34 18.34
N LEU A 376 -17.77 6.13 18.60
CA LEU A 376 -16.54 5.58 19.19
C LEU A 376 -16.80 4.96 20.57
N SER A 377 -17.69 5.54 21.38
CA SER A 377 -18.08 4.98 22.67
C SER A 377 -18.78 3.62 22.54
N GLU A 378 -19.66 3.44 21.58
CA GLU A 378 -20.32 2.15 21.29
C GLU A 378 -19.32 1.13 20.72
N ASN A 379 -18.42 1.55 19.81
CA ASN A 379 -17.35 0.71 19.31
C ASN A 379 -16.38 0.25 20.41
N ALA A 380 -16.16 1.06 21.47
CA ALA A 380 -15.39 0.63 22.63
C ALA A 380 -16.05 -0.56 23.35
N LEU A 381 -17.39 -0.57 23.48
CA LEU A 381 -18.12 -1.64 24.16
C LEU A 381 -17.90 -2.99 23.49
N LEU A 382 -17.82 -3.06 22.16
CA LEU A 382 -17.74 -4.30 21.39
C LEU A 382 -16.57 -5.19 21.83
N THR A 383 -15.42 -4.62 22.09
CA THR A 383 -14.21 -5.37 22.47
C THR A 383 -13.76 -5.15 23.90
N ALA A 384 -14.06 -3.98 24.50
CA ALA A 384 -13.62 -3.60 25.83
C ALA A 384 -14.73 -3.71 26.91
N HIS A 385 -15.84 -4.43 26.66
CA HIS A 385 -16.95 -4.59 27.62
C HIS A 385 -16.50 -5.08 29.01
N ARG A 386 -15.39 -5.84 29.08
CA ARG A 386 -14.78 -6.33 30.33
C ARG A 386 -14.16 -5.24 31.18
N GLN A 387 -13.93 -4.04 30.64
CA GLN A 387 -13.46 -2.85 31.36
C GLN A 387 -14.58 -2.18 32.18
N LYS A 388 -15.41 -2.99 32.84
CA LYS A 388 -16.52 -2.57 33.68
C LYS A 388 -17.62 -1.76 32.96
N MET A 389 -17.72 -1.92 31.62
CA MET A 389 -18.77 -1.27 30.82
C MET A 389 -20.13 -1.99 30.94
N VAL A 390 -20.11 -3.25 31.37
CA VAL A 390 -21.29 -4.03 31.64
C VAL A 390 -21.27 -4.48 33.11
N SER A 391 -22.36 -4.26 33.82
CA SER A 391 -22.51 -4.66 35.22
C SER A 391 -23.94 -5.20 35.43
N SER A 392 -24.07 -6.41 35.96
CA SER A 392 -25.37 -7.07 36.21
C SER A 392 -26.30 -7.05 34.98
N GLY A 393 -25.75 -7.22 33.77
CA GLY A 393 -26.49 -7.19 32.50
C GLY A 393 -26.82 -5.79 31.97
N TRP A 394 -26.49 -4.72 32.69
CA TRP A 394 -26.73 -3.34 32.27
C TRP A 394 -25.49 -2.69 31.67
N ILE A 395 -25.69 -1.98 30.55
CA ILE A 395 -24.63 -1.20 29.90
C ILE A 395 -24.46 0.12 30.65
N ARG A 396 -23.20 0.43 31.01
CA ARG A 396 -22.80 1.65 31.70
C ARG A 396 -22.29 2.68 30.69
N ALA A 397 -23.20 3.47 30.13
CA ALA A 397 -22.86 4.48 29.10
C ALA A 397 -21.75 5.45 29.54
N GLY A 398 -21.73 5.86 30.80
CA GLY A 398 -20.63 6.71 31.33
C GLY A 398 -19.27 6.03 31.30
N ALA A 399 -19.17 4.71 31.54
CA ALA A 399 -17.93 3.97 31.45
C ALA A 399 -17.44 3.83 30.00
N MET A 400 -18.37 3.62 29.06
CA MET A 400 -18.07 3.57 27.63
C MET A 400 -17.47 4.89 27.14
N ARG A 401 -18.14 6.01 27.45
CA ARG A 401 -17.66 7.36 27.09
C ARG A 401 -16.30 7.68 27.71
N ALA A 402 -16.12 7.36 28.99
CA ALA A 402 -14.86 7.57 29.68
C ALA A 402 -13.70 6.77 29.06
N PHE A 403 -13.95 5.52 28.66
CA PHE A 403 -12.94 4.71 27.98
C PHE A 403 -12.62 5.25 26.58
N ALA A 404 -13.65 5.57 25.78
CA ALA A 404 -13.46 6.15 24.46
C ALA A 404 -12.69 7.48 24.52
N LYS A 405 -13.01 8.35 25.51
CA LYS A 405 -12.30 9.60 25.73
C LYS A 405 -10.82 9.36 26.06
N ARG A 406 -10.51 8.43 26.96
CA ARG A 406 -9.13 8.02 27.26
C ARG A 406 -8.39 7.51 26.01
N CYS A 407 -9.07 6.73 25.16
CA CYS A 407 -8.49 6.23 23.93
C CYS A 407 -8.16 7.38 22.98
N ILE A 408 -9.10 8.31 22.79
CA ILE A 408 -8.93 9.49 21.95
C ILE A 408 -7.74 10.34 22.41
N GLU A 409 -7.64 10.60 23.73
CA GLU A 409 -6.57 11.40 24.31
C GLU A 409 -5.21 10.69 24.25
N ALA A 410 -5.15 9.40 24.65
CA ALA A 410 -3.88 8.66 24.72
C ALA A 410 -3.28 8.35 23.36
N PHE A 411 -4.10 8.27 22.30
CA PHE A 411 -3.66 7.92 20.96
C PHE A 411 -3.75 9.09 19.96
N ASP A 412 -3.94 10.32 20.47
CA ASP A 412 -4.06 11.53 19.64
C ASP A 412 -5.01 11.33 18.46
N VAL A 413 -6.23 10.89 18.73
CA VAL A 413 -7.25 10.64 17.69
C VAL A 413 -7.97 11.94 17.40
N ARG A 414 -7.79 12.46 16.19
CA ARG A 414 -8.48 13.68 15.75
C ARG A 414 -9.90 13.35 15.30
N CYS A 415 -10.88 13.70 16.11
CA CYS A 415 -12.30 13.42 15.88
C CYS A 415 -13.19 14.41 16.64
N GLY A 416 -14.51 14.36 16.39
CA GLY A 416 -15.52 15.15 17.12
C GLY A 416 -15.85 14.64 18.54
N GLY A 417 -14.96 13.83 19.13
CA GLY A 417 -15.14 13.27 20.48
C GLY A 417 -15.70 11.85 20.50
N ALA A 418 -16.03 11.34 21.69
CA ALA A 418 -16.47 9.94 21.89
C ALA A 418 -17.78 9.57 21.19
N GLU A 419 -18.62 10.54 20.86
CA GLU A 419 -19.89 10.37 20.15
C GLU A 419 -19.75 10.51 18.62
N ALA A 420 -18.54 10.74 18.10
CA ALA A 420 -18.30 10.73 16.67
C ALA A 420 -18.52 9.33 16.10
N LEU A 421 -19.15 9.23 14.93
CA LEU A 421 -19.34 7.97 14.22
C LEU A 421 -18.01 7.45 13.67
N ALA A 422 -17.75 6.15 13.73
CA ALA A 422 -16.51 5.56 13.24
C ALA A 422 -16.24 5.89 11.76
N GLN A 423 -17.27 5.90 10.93
CA GLN A 423 -17.17 6.25 9.51
C GLN A 423 -16.81 7.71 9.22
N SER A 424 -16.92 8.60 10.21
CA SER A 424 -16.58 10.03 10.04
C SER A 424 -15.09 10.32 10.24
N LEU A 425 -14.32 9.34 10.71
CA LEU A 425 -12.89 9.50 10.95
C LEU A 425 -12.09 9.23 9.66
N SER A 426 -10.96 9.91 9.51
CA SER A 426 -9.97 9.51 8.51
C SER A 426 -9.39 8.13 8.83
N GLY A 427 -8.88 7.42 7.81
CA GLY A 427 -8.32 6.08 7.97
C GLY A 427 -7.25 6.00 9.07
N GLY A 428 -6.34 6.97 9.13
CA GLY A 428 -5.29 7.02 10.15
C GLY A 428 -5.84 7.25 11.57
N ASN A 429 -6.82 8.13 11.74
CA ASN A 429 -7.43 8.37 13.05
C ASN A 429 -8.27 7.17 13.51
N LEU A 430 -8.97 6.51 12.59
CA LEU A 430 -9.71 5.30 12.92
C LEU A 430 -8.76 4.17 13.32
N GLN A 431 -7.61 4.02 12.63
CA GLN A 431 -6.59 3.02 12.97
C GLN A 431 -5.99 3.29 14.36
N LYS A 432 -5.60 4.53 14.65
CA LYS A 432 -5.15 4.94 15.99
C LYS A 432 -6.18 4.57 17.07
N TYR A 433 -7.47 4.80 16.80
CA TYR A 433 -8.54 4.46 17.73
C TYR A 433 -8.65 2.94 17.93
N ILE A 434 -8.65 2.14 16.85
CA ILE A 434 -8.79 0.67 16.93
C ILE A 434 -7.59 0.08 17.67
N VAL A 435 -6.36 0.46 17.32
CA VAL A 435 -5.13 0.00 17.99
C VAL A 435 -5.15 0.44 19.46
N GLY A 436 -5.46 1.70 19.73
CA GLY A 436 -5.53 2.27 21.08
C GLY A 436 -6.56 1.55 21.96
N ARG A 437 -7.74 1.25 21.41
CA ARG A 437 -8.77 0.48 22.08
C ARG A 437 -8.29 -0.89 22.55
N GLU A 438 -7.50 -1.58 21.71
CA GLU A 438 -6.97 -2.90 22.07
C GLU A 438 -5.80 -2.78 23.08
N ILE A 439 -4.90 -1.83 22.92
CA ILE A 439 -3.75 -1.60 23.83
C ILE A 439 -4.22 -1.20 25.23
N LEU A 440 -5.23 -0.33 25.35
CA LEU A 440 -5.76 0.13 26.64
C LEU A 440 -6.47 -0.97 27.46
N GLN A 441 -6.73 -2.12 26.86
CA GLN A 441 -7.24 -3.30 27.57
C GLN A 441 -6.11 -4.10 28.27
N ALA A 442 -4.86 -3.67 28.14
CA ALA A 442 -3.66 -4.33 28.68
C ALA A 442 -3.58 -5.81 28.27
N PRO A 443 -3.53 -6.13 26.96
CA PRO A 443 -3.44 -7.50 26.51
C PRO A 443 -2.09 -8.13 26.93
N LYS A 444 -2.06 -9.47 27.05
CA LYS A 444 -0.82 -10.25 27.18
C LYS A 444 -0.29 -10.69 25.82
N VAL A 445 -1.20 -10.91 24.89
CA VAL A 445 -0.92 -11.24 23.48
C VAL A 445 -1.71 -10.28 22.62
N LEU A 446 -1.07 -9.64 21.66
CA LEU A 446 -1.71 -8.77 20.67
C LEU A 446 -1.38 -9.26 19.27
N VAL A 447 -2.41 -9.55 18.47
CA VAL A 447 -2.28 -9.84 17.04
C VAL A 447 -2.77 -8.64 16.27
N VAL A 448 -1.93 -8.11 15.38
CA VAL A 448 -2.22 -6.91 14.57
C VAL A 448 -1.98 -7.23 13.10
N ALA A 449 -3.03 -7.07 12.30
CA ALA A 449 -2.92 -7.17 10.85
C ALA A 449 -2.80 -5.79 10.23
N GLN A 450 -1.83 -5.61 9.33
CA GLN A 450 -1.62 -4.39 8.54
C GLN A 450 -1.68 -3.10 9.40
N PRO A 451 -0.87 -2.98 10.47
CA PRO A 451 -1.03 -1.89 11.45
C PRO A 451 -0.95 -0.50 10.85
N THR A 452 -0.13 -0.30 9.82
CA THR A 452 0.09 1.02 9.20
C THR A 452 -0.43 1.14 7.77
N TRP A 453 -1.06 0.10 7.23
CA TRP A 453 -1.57 0.12 5.86
C TRP A 453 -2.55 1.28 5.62
N GLY A 454 -2.28 2.09 4.58
CA GLY A 454 -3.14 3.19 4.19
C GLY A 454 -3.35 4.26 5.28
N VAL A 455 -2.39 4.45 6.21
CA VAL A 455 -2.32 5.59 7.12
C VAL A 455 -1.22 6.54 6.67
N ASP A 456 -1.25 7.77 7.18
CA ASP A 456 -0.18 8.74 6.93
C ASP A 456 1.11 8.37 7.69
N VAL A 457 2.25 8.94 7.24
CA VAL A 457 3.57 8.63 7.79
C VAL A 457 3.64 8.94 9.29
N GLY A 458 3.01 10.03 9.74
CA GLY A 458 2.99 10.41 11.16
C GLY A 458 2.17 9.43 12.01
N ALA A 459 1.01 9.00 11.53
CA ALA A 459 0.20 7.98 12.20
C ALA A 459 0.90 6.61 12.21
N ALA A 460 1.59 6.24 11.12
CA ALA A 460 2.37 5.01 11.03
C ALA A 460 3.50 5.00 12.08
N ALA A 461 4.30 6.08 12.14
CA ALA A 461 5.36 6.26 13.12
C ALA A 461 4.83 6.13 14.56
N PHE A 462 3.71 6.80 14.85
CA PHE A 462 3.08 6.73 16.16
C PHE A 462 2.64 5.31 16.53
N ILE A 463 1.96 4.59 15.60
CA ILE A 463 1.48 3.22 15.85
C ILE A 463 2.66 2.27 16.07
N ARG A 464 3.72 2.35 15.26
CA ARG A 464 4.94 1.54 15.42
C ARG A 464 5.57 1.76 16.79
N GLN A 465 5.70 3.01 17.25
CA GLN A 465 6.22 3.32 18.58
C GLN A 465 5.33 2.73 19.69
N GLN A 466 3.99 2.80 19.55
CA GLN A 466 3.09 2.20 20.54
C GLN A 466 3.24 0.68 20.63
N LEU A 467 3.51 -0.02 19.52
CA LEU A 467 3.77 -1.46 19.50
C LEU A 467 5.12 -1.78 20.17
N LEU A 468 6.17 -1.01 19.90
CA LEU A 468 7.47 -1.14 20.57
C LEU A 468 7.36 -0.91 22.08
N ASP A 469 6.65 0.13 22.50
CA ASP A 469 6.43 0.42 23.92
C ASP A 469 5.59 -0.67 24.61
N LEU A 470 4.67 -1.31 23.87
CA LEU A 470 3.85 -2.39 24.38
C LEU A 470 4.67 -3.68 24.55
N SER A 471 5.55 -4.02 23.59
CA SER A 471 6.45 -5.18 23.69
C SER A 471 7.43 -5.00 24.85
N ALA A 472 7.98 -3.80 25.04
CA ALA A 472 8.87 -3.48 26.17
C ALA A 472 8.21 -3.67 27.55
N ARG A 473 6.88 -3.72 27.62
CA ARG A 473 6.09 -4.06 28.82
C ARG A 473 5.83 -5.57 28.98
N GLY A 474 6.44 -6.41 28.14
CA GLY A 474 6.33 -7.86 28.20
C GLY A 474 5.15 -8.46 27.41
N VAL A 475 4.49 -7.70 26.55
CA VAL A 475 3.41 -8.21 25.71
C VAL A 475 4.00 -8.96 24.50
N ALA A 476 3.48 -10.14 24.19
CA ALA A 476 3.79 -10.86 22.96
C ALA A 476 2.96 -10.26 21.81
N ILE A 477 3.64 -9.81 20.75
CA ILE A 477 2.98 -9.17 19.61
C ILE A 477 3.24 -9.97 18.34
N LEU A 478 2.16 -10.34 17.63
CA LEU A 478 2.24 -10.87 16.27
C LEU A 478 1.77 -9.76 15.30
N VAL A 479 2.66 -9.38 14.40
CA VAL A 479 2.36 -8.44 13.29
C VAL A 479 2.29 -9.22 11.99
N ILE A 480 1.18 -9.08 11.26
CA ILE A 480 1.04 -9.63 9.90
C ILE A 480 0.96 -8.43 8.96
N SER A 481 1.94 -8.30 8.05
CA SER A 481 2.05 -7.15 7.15
C SER A 481 2.61 -7.54 5.78
N GLU A 482 2.15 -6.86 4.74
CA GLU A 482 2.73 -6.91 3.40
C GLU A 482 3.93 -5.97 3.27
N GLU A 483 4.02 -4.96 4.14
CA GLU A 483 5.08 -3.96 4.13
C GLU A 483 6.32 -4.48 4.85
N LEU A 484 7.35 -4.84 4.07
CA LEU A 484 8.61 -5.37 4.63
C LEU A 484 9.34 -4.36 5.48
N GLU A 485 9.34 -3.07 5.10
CA GLU A 485 9.96 -1.99 5.88
C GLU A 485 9.41 -1.95 7.29
N GLU A 486 8.07 -2.00 7.43
CA GLU A 486 7.42 -2.04 8.75
C GLU A 486 7.93 -3.21 9.59
N LEU A 487 8.00 -4.41 8.99
CA LEU A 487 8.45 -5.60 9.72
C LEU A 487 9.93 -5.51 10.10
N PHE A 488 10.79 -4.97 9.22
CA PHE A 488 12.21 -4.75 9.54
C PHE A 488 12.42 -3.70 10.62
N ASP A 489 11.55 -2.67 10.68
CA ASP A 489 11.64 -1.60 11.67
C ASP A 489 11.31 -2.07 13.08
N ILE A 490 10.27 -2.92 13.26
CA ILE A 490 9.73 -3.20 14.59
C ILE A 490 9.84 -4.65 15.04
N CYS A 491 10.01 -5.64 14.13
CA CYS A 491 9.99 -7.06 14.50
C CYS A 491 11.36 -7.59 14.93
N ASP A 492 11.37 -8.47 15.91
CA ASP A 492 12.57 -9.20 16.38
C ASP A 492 12.91 -10.39 15.48
N ARG A 493 11.86 -11.09 15.03
CA ARG A 493 11.95 -12.23 14.12
C ARG A 493 10.90 -12.10 13.04
N ILE A 494 11.21 -12.61 11.85
CA ILE A 494 10.33 -12.58 10.68
C ILE A 494 10.21 -13.99 10.10
N ALA A 495 9.00 -14.34 9.64
CA ALA A 495 8.72 -15.45 8.75
C ALA A 495 7.83 -14.98 7.61
N VAL A 496 7.64 -15.82 6.59
CA VAL A 496 6.77 -15.55 5.44
C VAL A 496 5.68 -16.58 5.35
N LEU A 497 4.45 -16.16 5.14
CA LEU A 497 3.34 -17.04 4.80
C LEU A 497 3.10 -16.97 3.29
N ALA A 498 3.33 -18.09 2.60
CA ALA A 498 3.11 -18.21 1.16
C ALA A 498 2.50 -19.57 0.81
N GLY A 499 1.44 -19.58 0.01
CA GLY A 499 0.70 -20.77 -0.35
C GLY A 499 0.21 -21.59 0.85
N GLY A 500 -0.20 -20.91 1.92
CA GLY A 500 -0.69 -21.53 3.16
C GLY A 500 0.40 -22.16 4.04
N ARG A 501 1.67 -22.00 3.72
CA ARG A 501 2.82 -22.55 4.46
C ARG A 501 3.70 -21.46 5.03
N LEU A 502 4.25 -21.68 6.21
CA LEU A 502 5.17 -20.77 6.86
C LEU A 502 6.62 -21.10 6.48
N SER A 503 7.40 -20.09 6.11
CA SER A 503 8.85 -20.22 5.89
C SER A 503 9.59 -20.52 7.19
N PRO A 504 10.90 -20.88 7.14
CA PRO A 504 11.75 -20.82 8.33
C PRO A 504 11.71 -19.44 8.98
N VAL A 505 11.76 -19.40 10.32
CA VAL A 505 11.83 -18.13 11.08
C VAL A 505 13.27 -17.61 11.07
N ARG A 506 13.45 -16.30 10.86
CA ARG A 506 14.74 -15.61 10.92
C ARG A 506 14.70 -14.48 11.95
N ALA A 507 15.81 -14.27 12.63
CA ALA A 507 16.02 -13.00 13.34
C ALA A 507 16.11 -11.87 12.31
N THR A 508 15.47 -10.73 12.58
CA THR A 508 15.41 -9.60 11.63
C THR A 508 16.79 -9.11 11.22
N GLY A 509 17.76 -9.09 12.14
CA GLY A 509 19.15 -8.72 11.85
C GLY A 509 19.96 -9.79 11.09
N ALA A 510 19.42 -11.00 10.88
CA ALA A 510 20.07 -12.10 10.18
C ALA A 510 19.46 -12.41 8.79
N THR A 511 18.59 -11.54 8.30
CA THR A 511 17.93 -11.63 6.98
C THR A 511 17.88 -10.27 6.31
N ASN A 512 17.41 -10.24 5.08
CA ASN A 512 17.25 -9.01 4.31
C ASN A 512 16.00 -9.06 3.43
N ALA A 513 15.60 -7.90 2.90
CA ALA A 513 14.41 -7.77 2.08
C ALA A 513 14.43 -8.66 0.81
N GLU A 514 15.61 -9.01 0.30
CA GLU A 514 15.73 -9.86 -0.87
C GLU A 514 15.42 -11.34 -0.55
N GLU A 515 15.92 -11.86 0.57
CA GLU A 515 15.61 -13.22 1.04
C GLU A 515 14.13 -13.35 1.36
N ILE A 516 13.58 -12.40 2.14
CA ILE A 516 12.16 -12.39 2.50
C ILE A 516 11.29 -12.23 1.24
N GLY A 517 11.66 -11.35 0.31
CA GLY A 517 10.95 -11.18 -0.95
C GLY A 517 10.94 -12.44 -1.84
N ARG A 518 12.01 -13.24 -1.85
CA ARG A 518 12.02 -14.55 -2.52
C ARG A 518 11.05 -15.52 -1.84
N TRP A 519 11.00 -15.52 -0.53
CA TRP A 519 10.07 -16.36 0.22
C TRP A 519 8.61 -15.93 0.02
N MET A 520 8.34 -14.63 -0.11
CA MET A 520 7.01 -14.12 -0.46
C MET A 520 6.53 -14.60 -1.84
N ALA A 521 7.47 -14.91 -2.74
CA ALA A 521 7.19 -15.56 -4.02
C ALA A 521 7.06 -17.10 -3.91
N GLY A 522 7.06 -17.67 -2.68
CA GLY A 522 6.93 -19.10 -2.43
C GLY A 522 8.24 -19.90 -2.56
N LEU A 523 9.38 -19.23 -2.72
CA LEU A 523 10.68 -19.88 -2.93
C LEU A 523 11.40 -20.13 -1.59
N PHE A 524 10.83 -21.00 -0.74
CA PHE A 524 11.47 -21.50 0.49
C PHE A 524 11.26 -23.01 0.62
N GLY A 525 12.18 -23.71 1.27
CA GLY A 525 12.07 -25.15 1.58
C GLY A 525 12.53 -26.11 0.48
N GLY A 526 13.59 -25.80 -0.28
CA GLY A 526 14.39 -26.80 -1.01
C GLY A 526 13.71 -27.54 -2.17
N ARG A 527 12.69 -26.94 -2.80
CA ARG A 527 12.18 -27.38 -4.11
C ARG A 527 12.36 -26.23 -5.11
N GLU A 528 13.47 -26.29 -5.86
CA GLU A 528 13.55 -25.57 -7.12
C GLU A 528 12.48 -26.12 -8.06
N GLY A 529 11.59 -25.24 -8.51
CA GLY A 529 10.80 -25.39 -9.73
C GLY A 529 9.78 -26.51 -9.76
N THR A 530 8.63 -26.34 -9.13
CA THR A 530 7.36 -26.79 -9.71
C THR A 530 6.34 -25.68 -9.50
N ALA A 531 6.02 -24.98 -10.59
CA ALA A 531 4.80 -24.19 -10.69
C ALA A 531 3.62 -25.09 -10.24
N PRO A 532 2.62 -24.55 -9.53
CA PRO A 532 1.45 -25.33 -9.17
C PRO A 532 0.81 -25.88 -10.46
N SER A 533 0.87 -27.19 -10.61
CA SER A 533 0.17 -27.88 -11.69
C SER A 533 -1.32 -27.63 -11.51
N ALA A 534 -1.91 -26.94 -12.50
CA ALA A 534 -3.33 -26.90 -12.70
C ALA A 534 -3.81 -28.33 -13.01
N GLY A 535 -4.24 -29.03 -11.97
CA GLY A 535 -4.79 -30.37 -12.03
C GLY A 535 -6.08 -30.42 -11.25
N HIS A 536 -7.19 -30.03 -11.86
CA HIS A 536 -8.49 -30.54 -11.47
C HIS A 536 -9.04 -31.36 -12.64
N PRO A 537 -9.42 -32.64 -12.40
CA PRO A 537 -10.09 -33.42 -13.41
C PRO A 537 -11.48 -32.87 -13.64
N ALA A 538 -11.82 -32.70 -14.91
CA ALA A 538 -13.17 -32.48 -15.38
C ALA A 538 -14.09 -33.61 -14.87
N HIS A 539 -15.09 -33.28 -14.11
CA HIS A 539 -16.28 -34.09 -13.94
C HIS A 539 -17.40 -33.48 -14.79
N VAL A 540 -17.89 -34.33 -15.65
CA VAL A 540 -18.99 -34.26 -16.61
C VAL A 540 -20.22 -33.51 -16.08
#